data_f0c369b442f10214276cf625f1c1f315
#
_entry.id   f0c369b442f10214276cf625f1c1f315
#
_cell.length_a   1.000
_cell.length_b   1.000
_cell.length_c   1.000
_cell.angle_alpha   90.00
_cell.angle_beta   90.00
_cell.angle_gamma   90.00
#
_symmetry.space_group_name_H-M   'P 1'
#
loop_
_entity.id
_entity.type
_entity.pdbx_description
1 polymer ?
#
loop_
_entity_poly.entity_id
_entity_poly.type
_entity_poly.pdbx_seq_one_letter_code
_entity_poly.pdbx_strand_id
1 'polypeptide(L)'
;MKILKPTIYMIYGQYGSGKTNVLFKLCFNKLKEKDSGNKIVLISANYCTLGQDNICEKFCEITKIPFESEFQENLTGFNYKSDTTYFIDFGSSLKDQKYIFEFFNSGNFNFNPILTIPAFMDFYIAESVLSQFSFITKPKILLTFCDYVSKTRINDFEVYLKKLNTCIIGLNNSSNLSRGFILK
;
A
#
# COMPACT_ATOMS: atom_id res chain seq x y z
N MET A 1 18.76 -24.06 5.92
CA MET A 1 18.59 -23.17 4.73
C MET A 1 17.33 -22.35 4.93
N LYS A 2 17.40 -21.01 4.94
CA LYS A 2 16.23 -20.16 5.12
C LYS A 2 15.48 -20.14 3.77
N ILE A 3 14.28 -20.69 3.73
CA ILE A 3 13.44 -20.66 2.52
C ILE A 3 13.04 -19.19 2.31
N LEU A 4 13.56 -18.58 1.25
CA LEU A 4 13.14 -17.22 0.85
C LEU A 4 11.72 -17.30 0.30
N LYS A 5 10.87 -16.38 0.76
CA LYS A 5 9.50 -16.24 0.27
C LYS A 5 9.38 -14.92 -0.52
N PRO A 6 8.53 -14.86 -1.55
CA PRO A 6 8.21 -13.57 -2.19
C PRO A 6 7.69 -12.59 -1.15
N THR A 7 8.15 -11.34 -1.21
CA THR A 7 7.66 -10.27 -0.34
C THR A 7 6.63 -9.44 -1.10
N ILE A 8 5.44 -9.30 -0.55
CA ILE A 8 4.32 -8.60 -1.18
C ILE A 8 3.94 -7.38 -0.35
N TYR A 9 3.99 -6.19 -0.94
CA TYR A 9 3.42 -4.96 -0.40
C TYR A 9 2.16 -4.61 -1.16
N MET A 10 1.07 -4.42 -0.44
CA MET A 10 -0.22 -4.06 -1.00
C MET A 10 -0.91 -3.01 -0.14
N ILE A 11 -1.38 -1.95 -0.79
CA ILE A 11 -1.98 -0.81 -0.10
C ILE A 11 -3.50 -0.88 -0.26
N TYR A 12 -4.17 -0.94 0.87
CA TYR A 12 -5.63 -0.96 0.99
C TYR A 12 -6.17 0.41 1.37
N GLY A 13 -7.43 0.64 1.11
CA GLY A 13 -8.12 1.88 1.47
C GLY A 13 -9.16 2.27 0.46
N GLN A 14 -9.97 3.25 0.81
CA GLN A 14 -11.00 3.79 -0.07
C GLN A 14 -10.40 4.46 -1.32
N TYR A 15 -11.24 4.68 -2.33
CA TYR A 15 -10.85 5.50 -3.49
C TYR A 15 -10.41 6.90 -3.03
N GLY A 16 -9.35 7.43 -3.62
CA GLY A 16 -8.81 8.75 -3.23
C GLY A 16 -8.03 8.78 -1.92
N SER A 17 -7.84 7.67 -1.20
CA SER A 17 -7.10 7.65 0.07
C SER A 17 -5.57 7.78 -0.05
N GLY A 18 -5.03 7.96 -1.27
CA GLY A 18 -3.59 8.14 -1.51
C GLY A 18 -2.78 6.84 -1.63
N LYS A 19 -3.42 5.70 -1.91
CA LYS A 19 -2.79 4.38 -2.03
C LYS A 19 -1.58 4.36 -2.97
N THR A 20 -1.77 4.78 -4.22
CA THR A 20 -0.72 4.76 -5.24
C THR A 20 0.50 5.62 -4.84
N ASN A 21 0.27 6.81 -4.27
CA ASN A 21 1.37 7.65 -3.78
C ASN A 21 2.16 6.98 -2.65
N VAL A 22 1.46 6.34 -1.72
CA VAL A 22 2.07 5.56 -0.62
C VAL A 22 2.88 4.40 -1.19
N LEU A 23 2.33 3.66 -2.14
CA LEU A 23 3.00 2.54 -2.80
C LEU A 23 4.30 2.98 -3.45
N PHE A 24 4.27 4.08 -4.22
CA PHE A 24 5.47 4.64 -4.86
C PHE A 24 6.54 5.04 -3.86
N LYS A 25 6.17 5.65 -2.75
CA LYS A 25 7.12 6.01 -1.69
C LYS A 25 7.76 4.80 -1.03
N LEU A 26 6.98 3.77 -0.75
CA LEU A 26 7.50 2.51 -0.21
C LEU A 26 8.46 1.84 -1.20
N CYS A 27 8.07 1.78 -2.46
CA CYS A 27 8.89 1.25 -3.53
C CYS A 27 10.21 2.02 -3.68
N PHE A 28 10.15 3.35 -3.69
CA PHE A 28 11.31 4.23 -3.79
C PHE A 28 12.23 4.14 -2.57
N ASN A 29 11.68 4.02 -1.37
CA ASN A 29 12.48 3.81 -0.15
C ASN A 29 13.19 2.45 -0.21
N LYS A 30 12.51 1.41 -0.67
CA LYS A 30 13.11 0.08 -0.82
C LYS A 30 14.23 0.08 -1.86
N LEU A 31 14.08 0.84 -2.94
CA LEU A 31 15.11 0.99 -3.96
C LEU A 31 16.39 1.65 -3.40
N LYS A 32 16.27 2.55 -2.41
CA LYS A 32 17.41 3.21 -1.77
C LYS A 32 18.19 2.31 -0.80
N GLU A 33 17.60 1.23 -0.34
CA GLU A 33 18.25 0.23 0.50
C GLU A 33 19.24 -0.59 -0.33
N LYS A 34 20.47 -0.07 -0.53
CA LYS A 34 21.50 -0.60 -1.43
C LYS A 34 21.93 -2.05 -1.17
N ASP A 35 21.68 -2.59 0.01
CA ASP A 35 22.21 -3.88 0.46
C ASP A 35 21.25 -5.06 0.32
N SER A 36 20.04 -4.86 -0.22
CA SER A 36 19.03 -5.94 -0.10
C SER A 36 19.18 -7.07 -1.12
N GLY A 37 19.97 -6.92 -2.19
CA GLY A 37 20.09 -7.94 -3.25
C GLY A 37 18.75 -8.39 -3.87
N ASN A 38 17.65 -7.95 -3.26
CA ASN A 38 16.28 -8.32 -3.65
C ASN A 38 15.86 -7.53 -4.87
N LYS A 39 15.35 -8.24 -5.84
CA LYS A 39 14.69 -7.64 -7.02
C LYS A 39 13.41 -6.96 -6.59
N ILE A 40 13.10 -5.83 -7.21
CA ILE A 40 11.85 -5.09 -6.99
C ILE A 40 11.06 -5.14 -8.29
N VAL A 41 9.76 -5.41 -8.21
CA VAL A 41 8.82 -5.36 -9.33
C VAL A 41 7.58 -4.59 -8.88
N LEU A 42 7.10 -3.68 -9.71
CA LEU A 42 5.81 -3.04 -9.51
C LEU A 42 4.79 -3.66 -10.45
N ILE A 43 3.67 -4.11 -9.88
CA ILE A 43 2.53 -4.65 -10.63
C ILE A 43 1.39 -3.64 -10.54
N SER A 44 0.85 -3.23 -11.68
CA SER A 44 -0.42 -2.50 -11.75
C SER A 44 -1.54 -3.47 -12.10
N ALA A 45 -2.44 -3.67 -11.16
CA ALA A 45 -3.63 -4.50 -11.33
C ALA A 45 -4.91 -3.65 -11.45
N ASN A 46 -4.76 -2.43 -11.90
CA ASN A 46 -5.88 -1.54 -12.19
C ASN A 46 -6.38 -1.80 -13.62
N TYR A 47 -7.69 -1.81 -13.80
CA TYR A 47 -8.28 -1.76 -15.14
C TYR A 47 -7.83 -0.45 -15.80
N CYS A 48 -6.85 -0.54 -16.69
CA CYS A 48 -6.54 0.57 -17.58
C CYS A 48 -7.72 0.75 -18.54
N THR A 49 -8.56 1.76 -18.31
CA THR A 49 -9.41 2.27 -19.36
C THR A 49 -8.51 2.75 -20.49
N LEU A 50 -8.74 2.24 -21.70
CA LEU A 50 -8.01 2.66 -22.91
C LEU A 50 -7.85 4.18 -22.94
N GLY A 51 -6.62 4.67 -22.97
CA GLY A 51 -6.27 6.08 -23.07
C GLY A 51 -5.91 6.81 -21.76
N GLN A 52 -5.93 6.17 -20.60
CA GLN A 52 -5.34 6.76 -19.40
C GLN A 52 -3.84 6.42 -19.32
N ASP A 53 -3.02 7.46 -19.22
CA ASP A 53 -1.59 7.33 -18.93
C ASP A 53 -1.40 6.50 -17.65
N ASN A 54 -0.75 5.36 -17.76
CA ASN A 54 -0.47 4.53 -16.60
C ASN A 54 0.61 5.20 -15.73
N ILE A 55 0.18 5.84 -14.64
CA ILE A 55 1.10 6.53 -13.72
C ILE A 55 2.14 5.55 -13.13
N CYS A 56 1.80 4.28 -12.97
CA CYS A 56 2.70 3.24 -12.49
C CYS A 56 3.80 2.97 -13.51
N GLU A 57 3.47 2.91 -14.80
CA GLU A 57 4.42 2.73 -15.88
C GLU A 57 5.40 3.88 -15.95
N LYS A 58 4.92 5.12 -15.96
CA LYS A 58 5.77 6.32 -15.91
C LYS A 58 6.71 6.35 -14.70
N PHE A 59 6.19 5.96 -13.52
CA PHE A 59 7.02 5.85 -12.33
C PHE A 59 8.14 4.82 -12.52
N CYS A 60 7.84 3.66 -13.09
CA CYS A 60 8.80 2.60 -13.36
C CYS A 60 9.83 2.99 -14.42
N GLU A 61 9.43 3.71 -15.46
CA GLU A 61 10.35 4.26 -16.47
C GLU A 61 11.40 5.19 -15.86
N ILE A 62 10.97 6.08 -14.93
CA ILE A 62 11.87 7.03 -14.25
C ILE A 62 12.79 6.31 -13.27
N THR A 63 12.25 5.37 -12.50
CA THR A 63 13.00 4.68 -11.43
C THR A 63 13.78 3.46 -11.91
N LYS A 64 13.57 3.04 -13.16
CA LYS A 64 14.14 1.82 -13.76
C LYS A 64 13.75 0.53 -13.03
N ILE A 65 12.59 0.55 -12.37
CA ILE A 65 12.01 -0.63 -11.73
C ILE A 65 11.24 -1.42 -12.79
N PRO A 66 11.38 -2.76 -12.85
CA PRO A 66 10.55 -3.61 -13.69
C PRO A 66 9.06 -3.40 -13.43
N PHE A 67 8.30 -3.26 -14.49
CA PHE A 67 6.86 -3.02 -14.47
C PHE A 67 6.13 -4.19 -15.13
N GLU A 68 5.06 -4.62 -14.47
CA GLU A 68 4.13 -5.62 -15.00
C GLU A 68 2.71 -5.03 -14.94
N SER A 69 1.97 -5.17 -16.04
CA SER A 69 0.55 -4.82 -16.08
C SER A 69 -0.26 -6.11 -16.13
N GLU A 70 -1.06 -6.35 -15.11
CA GLU A 70 -1.85 -7.56 -14.99
C GLU A 70 -3.33 -7.26 -14.80
N PHE A 71 -4.17 -8.17 -15.24
CA PHE A 71 -5.55 -8.14 -14.81
C PHE A 71 -5.64 -8.64 -13.37
N GLN A 72 -6.56 -8.05 -12.62
CA GLN A 72 -6.79 -8.40 -11.21
C GLN A 72 -6.97 -9.90 -10.99
N GLU A 73 -7.69 -10.56 -11.89
CA GLU A 73 -7.98 -12.00 -11.85
C GLU A 73 -6.70 -12.85 -11.97
N ASN A 74 -5.68 -12.32 -12.67
CA ASN A 74 -4.42 -13.01 -12.91
C ASN A 74 -3.47 -12.94 -11.71
N LEU A 75 -3.71 -12.04 -10.74
CA LEU A 75 -2.83 -11.93 -9.57
C LEU A 75 -2.69 -13.24 -8.79
N THR A 76 -3.74 -14.05 -8.75
CA THR A 76 -3.71 -15.34 -8.06
C THR A 76 -2.97 -16.43 -8.82
N GLY A 77 -2.82 -16.28 -10.13
CA GLY A 77 -2.06 -17.18 -11.02
C GLY A 77 -0.67 -16.67 -11.37
N PHE A 78 -0.28 -15.48 -10.91
CA PHE A 78 1.00 -14.87 -11.22
C PHE A 78 2.18 -15.65 -10.60
N ASN A 79 3.28 -15.78 -11.34
CA ASN A 79 4.46 -16.53 -10.89
C ASN A 79 5.38 -15.66 -10.01
N TYR A 80 5.11 -15.60 -8.72
CA TYR A 80 5.89 -14.84 -7.74
C TYR A 80 7.24 -15.52 -7.42
N LYS A 81 8.36 -14.86 -7.74
CA LYS A 81 9.72 -15.37 -7.48
C LYS A 81 10.12 -15.10 -6.02
N SER A 82 10.75 -16.08 -5.37
CA SER A 82 11.08 -16.07 -3.95
C SER A 82 12.08 -14.99 -3.51
N ASP A 83 12.92 -14.49 -4.42
CA ASP A 83 13.96 -13.47 -4.18
C ASP A 83 13.49 -12.04 -4.54
N THR A 84 12.19 -11.86 -4.75
CA THR A 84 11.63 -10.64 -5.30
C THR A 84 10.65 -9.98 -4.34
N THR A 85 10.71 -8.65 -4.27
CA THR A 85 9.72 -7.81 -3.58
C THR A 85 8.78 -7.21 -4.62
N TYR A 86 7.50 -7.49 -4.46
CA TYR A 86 6.43 -6.99 -5.32
C TYR A 86 5.66 -5.88 -4.64
N PHE A 87 5.47 -4.78 -5.36
CA PHE A 87 4.59 -3.68 -4.99
C PHE A 87 3.38 -3.74 -5.91
N ILE A 88 2.19 -3.97 -5.36
CA ILE A 88 0.98 -4.17 -6.15
C ILE A 88 0.06 -2.96 -5.98
N ASP A 89 -0.13 -2.18 -7.06
CA ASP A 89 -1.15 -1.13 -7.13
C ASP A 89 -2.48 -1.74 -7.54
N PHE A 90 -3.47 -1.57 -6.68
CA PHE A 90 -4.72 -2.27 -6.78
C PHE A 90 -5.89 -1.33 -6.50
N GLY A 91 -6.63 -0.98 -7.53
CA GLY A 91 -7.72 0.01 -7.50
C GLY A 91 -9.10 -0.60 -7.67
N SER A 92 -9.43 -1.64 -6.90
CA SER A 92 -10.64 -2.42 -7.08
C SER A 92 -11.72 -2.19 -6.04
N SER A 93 -12.85 -2.85 -6.23
CA SER A 93 -13.94 -2.89 -5.27
C SER A 93 -13.50 -3.50 -3.93
N LEU A 94 -14.23 -3.20 -2.85
CA LEU A 94 -13.94 -3.78 -1.53
C LEU A 94 -14.00 -5.32 -1.54
N LYS A 95 -14.91 -5.90 -2.34
CA LYS A 95 -15.05 -7.35 -2.50
C LYS A 95 -13.77 -7.95 -3.07
N ASP A 96 -13.22 -7.33 -4.11
CA ASP A 96 -12.01 -7.80 -4.76
C ASP A 96 -10.78 -7.61 -3.86
N GLN A 97 -10.72 -6.48 -3.13
CA GLN A 97 -9.66 -6.24 -2.15
C GLN A 97 -9.64 -7.34 -1.08
N LYS A 98 -10.81 -7.77 -0.60
CA LYS A 98 -10.93 -8.87 0.36
C LYS A 98 -10.46 -10.20 -0.23
N TYR A 99 -10.89 -10.54 -1.45
CA TYR A 99 -10.51 -11.78 -2.12
C TYR A 99 -8.98 -11.88 -2.30
N ILE A 100 -8.36 -10.83 -2.79
CA ILE A 100 -6.90 -10.80 -2.99
C ILE A 100 -6.14 -10.80 -1.66
N PHE A 101 -6.67 -10.15 -0.61
CA PHE A 101 -6.11 -10.22 0.73
C PHE A 101 -6.08 -11.67 1.24
N GLU A 102 -7.19 -12.41 1.12
CA GLU A 102 -7.29 -13.80 1.57
C GLU A 102 -6.27 -14.69 0.84
N PHE A 103 -6.08 -14.49 -0.45
CA PHE A 103 -5.10 -15.20 -1.25
C PHE A 103 -3.66 -14.99 -0.72
N PHE A 104 -3.21 -13.76 -0.55
CA PHE A 104 -1.85 -13.49 -0.08
C PHE A 104 -1.65 -13.85 1.39
N ASN A 105 -2.66 -13.67 2.22
CA ASN A 105 -2.60 -13.94 3.64
C ASN A 105 -2.53 -15.45 3.97
N SER A 106 -3.18 -16.28 3.18
CA SER A 106 -3.16 -17.74 3.32
C SER A 106 -2.01 -18.42 2.57
N GLY A 107 -1.40 -17.72 1.61
CA GLY A 107 -0.36 -18.24 0.75
C GLY A 107 1.04 -18.23 1.39
N ASN A 108 2.01 -18.78 0.67
CA ASN A 108 3.41 -18.83 1.09
C ASN A 108 4.17 -17.55 0.76
N PHE A 109 3.70 -16.41 1.27
CA PHE A 109 4.25 -15.07 1.03
C PHE A 109 4.71 -14.40 2.32
N ASN A 110 5.64 -13.47 2.21
CA ASN A 110 5.88 -12.46 3.25
C ASN A 110 4.98 -11.26 2.95
N PHE A 111 3.72 -11.35 3.40
CA PHE A 111 2.68 -10.40 3.04
C PHE A 111 2.63 -9.20 3.97
N ASN A 112 2.64 -8.00 3.41
CA ASN A 112 2.65 -6.71 4.11
C ASN A 112 1.46 -5.84 3.66
N PRO A 113 0.25 -6.10 4.18
CA PRO A 113 -0.90 -5.24 3.94
C PRO A 113 -0.80 -3.95 4.75
N ILE A 114 -1.04 -2.81 4.10
CA ILE A 114 -1.07 -1.49 4.73
C ILE A 114 -2.38 -0.81 4.38
N LEU A 115 -3.09 -0.28 5.38
CA LEU A 115 -4.32 0.46 5.19
C LEU A 115 -4.04 1.96 5.22
N THR A 116 -4.45 2.69 4.19
CA THR A 116 -4.36 4.16 4.16
C THR A 116 -5.63 4.80 4.67
N ILE A 117 -5.48 5.78 5.56
CA ILE A 117 -6.58 6.61 6.07
C ILE A 117 -6.18 8.08 5.93
N PRO A 118 -6.95 8.93 5.22
CA PRO A 118 -6.71 10.36 5.14
C PRO A 118 -6.83 11.04 6.52
N ALA A 119 -5.84 11.85 6.90
CA ALA A 119 -5.80 12.52 8.20
C ALA A 119 -6.91 13.59 8.36
N PHE A 120 -7.47 14.09 7.26
CA PHE A 120 -8.59 15.03 7.27
C PHE A 120 -9.97 14.36 7.47
N MET A 121 -10.02 13.02 7.40
CA MET A 121 -11.26 12.27 7.52
C MET A 121 -11.88 12.45 8.91
N ASP A 122 -13.21 12.49 8.98
CA ASP A 122 -13.92 12.48 10.26
C ASP A 122 -13.68 11.17 11.02
N PHE A 123 -13.69 11.22 12.36
CA PHE A 123 -13.39 10.07 13.21
C PHE A 123 -14.39 8.92 13.02
N TYR A 124 -15.69 9.24 12.90
CA TYR A 124 -16.73 8.23 12.68
C TYR A 124 -16.62 7.60 11.29
N ILE A 125 -16.24 8.41 10.29
CA ILE A 125 -16.00 7.88 8.95
C ILE A 125 -14.78 6.96 8.96
N ALA A 126 -13.71 7.32 9.67
CA ALA A 126 -12.53 6.47 9.81
C ALA A 126 -12.86 5.12 10.49
N GLU A 127 -13.72 5.13 11.50
CA GLU A 127 -14.21 3.90 12.14
C GLU A 127 -15.02 3.05 11.17
N SER A 128 -15.90 3.66 10.38
CA SER A 128 -16.64 2.97 9.32
C SER A 128 -15.69 2.34 8.28
N VAL A 129 -14.62 3.06 7.89
CA VAL A 129 -13.59 2.50 7.00
C VAL A 129 -12.91 1.30 7.63
N LEU A 130 -12.49 1.39 8.90
CA LEU A 130 -11.89 0.27 9.62
C LEU A 130 -12.82 -0.95 9.67
N SER A 131 -14.11 -0.74 9.88
CA SER A 131 -15.12 -1.79 9.85
C SER A 131 -15.22 -2.45 8.47
N GLN A 132 -15.19 -1.68 7.38
CA GLN A 132 -15.18 -2.21 6.01
C GLN A 132 -13.95 -3.07 5.74
N PHE A 133 -12.79 -2.72 6.31
CA PHE A 133 -11.53 -3.44 6.17
C PHE A 133 -11.24 -4.41 7.34
N SER A 134 -12.27 -4.84 8.07
CA SER A 134 -12.14 -5.75 9.24
C SER A 134 -11.53 -7.12 8.92
N PHE A 135 -11.45 -7.51 7.65
CA PHE A 135 -10.71 -8.69 7.21
C PHE A 135 -9.19 -8.55 7.39
N ILE A 136 -8.66 -7.32 7.52
CA ILE A 136 -7.26 -7.06 7.87
C ILE A 136 -7.16 -7.03 9.41
N THR A 137 -6.77 -8.15 9.99
CA THR A 137 -6.61 -8.25 11.46
C THR A 137 -5.44 -7.37 11.92
N LYS A 138 -5.68 -6.45 12.86
CA LYS A 138 -4.69 -5.48 13.37
C LYS A 138 -4.00 -4.71 12.23
N PRO A 139 -4.75 -3.90 11.47
CA PRO A 139 -4.22 -3.22 10.30
C PRO A 139 -3.05 -2.30 10.67
N LYS A 140 -1.99 -2.37 9.89
CA LYS A 140 -0.94 -1.37 9.86
C LYS A 140 -1.48 -0.15 9.13
N ILE A 141 -1.68 0.96 9.83
CA ILE A 141 -2.26 2.17 9.26
C ILE A 141 -1.15 3.15 8.88
N LEU A 142 -1.28 3.71 7.69
CA LEU A 142 -0.52 4.86 7.26
C LEU A 142 -1.46 6.04 7.03
N LEU A 143 -1.30 7.11 7.83
CA LEU A 143 -2.07 8.32 7.64
C LEU A 143 -1.57 9.09 6.43
N THR A 144 -2.48 9.45 5.54
CA THR A 144 -2.20 10.21 4.32
C THR A 144 -2.71 11.64 4.42
N PHE A 145 -2.24 12.52 3.53
CA PHE A 145 -2.66 13.93 3.48
C PHE A 145 -2.43 14.68 4.80
N CYS A 146 -1.37 14.33 5.54
CA CYS A 146 -1.04 14.97 6.80
C CYS A 146 -0.60 16.42 6.64
N ASP A 147 -0.21 16.84 5.45
CA ASP A 147 0.11 18.22 5.05
C ASP A 147 -1.13 19.12 4.92
N TYR A 148 -2.33 18.55 4.85
CA TYR A 148 -3.59 19.29 4.75
C TYR A 148 -4.25 19.58 6.11
N VAL A 149 -3.65 19.12 7.21
CA VAL A 149 -4.23 19.24 8.55
C VAL A 149 -3.19 19.75 9.58
N SER A 150 -3.67 20.30 10.70
CA SER A 150 -2.80 20.72 11.78
C SER A 150 -2.13 19.53 12.50
N LYS A 151 -0.99 19.78 13.13
CA LYS A 151 -0.32 18.77 13.97
C LYS A 151 -1.22 18.28 15.11
N THR A 152 -2.02 19.19 15.70
CA THR A 152 -3.00 18.84 16.75
C THR A 152 -3.99 17.82 16.20
N ARG A 153 -4.57 18.07 15.02
CA ARG A 153 -5.51 17.13 14.38
C ARG A 153 -4.87 15.75 14.16
N ILE A 154 -3.61 15.71 13.71
CA ILE A 154 -2.90 14.44 13.52
C ILE A 154 -2.79 13.70 14.86
N ASN A 155 -2.37 14.37 15.91
CA ASN A 155 -2.23 13.77 17.23
C ASN A 155 -3.55 13.24 17.78
N ASP A 156 -4.64 14.01 17.65
CA ASP A 156 -5.98 13.59 18.08
C ASP A 156 -6.45 12.36 17.30
N PHE A 157 -6.19 12.34 16.00
CA PHE A 157 -6.54 11.22 15.14
C PHE A 157 -5.74 9.96 15.49
N GLU A 158 -4.47 10.10 15.78
CA GLU A 158 -3.63 8.99 16.25
C GLU A 158 -4.11 8.40 17.57
N VAL A 159 -4.45 9.27 18.53
CA VAL A 159 -4.99 8.85 19.83
C VAL A 159 -6.31 8.09 19.64
N TYR A 160 -7.17 8.59 18.74
CA TYR A 160 -8.43 7.95 18.40
C TYR A 160 -8.22 6.56 17.79
N LEU A 161 -7.41 6.46 16.76
CA LEU A 161 -7.14 5.19 16.08
C LEU A 161 -6.49 4.15 17.00
N LYS A 162 -5.59 4.56 17.90
CA LYS A 162 -4.98 3.65 18.89
C LYS A 162 -6.02 3.04 19.82
N LYS A 163 -7.08 3.77 20.20
CA LYS A 163 -8.20 3.25 21.02
C LYS A 163 -8.96 2.13 20.28
N LEU A 164 -8.92 2.13 18.94
CA LEU A 164 -9.53 1.10 18.10
C LEU A 164 -8.61 -0.10 17.83
N ASN A 165 -7.55 -0.26 18.64
CA ASN A 165 -6.59 -1.38 18.55
C ASN A 165 -5.89 -1.48 17.20
N THR A 166 -5.56 -0.32 16.62
CA THR A 166 -4.83 -0.25 15.35
C THR A 166 -3.35 0.10 15.56
N CYS A 167 -2.51 -0.21 14.57
CA CYS A 167 -1.08 0.11 14.59
C CYS A 167 -0.77 1.18 13.54
N ILE A 168 -0.48 2.41 13.97
CA ILE A 168 -0.05 3.47 13.06
C ILE A 168 1.43 3.33 12.80
N ILE A 169 1.81 3.03 11.57
CA ILE A 169 3.20 2.79 11.17
C ILE A 169 3.89 4.02 10.56
N GLY A 170 3.13 5.06 10.22
CA GLY A 170 3.72 6.27 9.66
C GLY A 170 2.72 7.31 9.20
N LEU A 171 3.27 8.47 8.85
CA LEU A 171 2.55 9.65 8.36
C LEU A 171 3.07 10.01 6.97
N ASN A 172 2.18 10.19 6.03
CA ASN A 172 2.49 10.72 4.71
C ASN A 172 2.08 12.21 4.65
N ASN A 173 3.05 13.08 4.73
CA ASN A 173 2.87 14.54 4.83
C ASN A 173 3.28 15.28 3.55
N SER A 174 3.37 14.61 2.42
CA SER A 174 3.73 15.25 1.15
C SER A 174 3.38 14.35 -0.03
N SER A 175 2.99 14.95 -1.14
CA SER A 175 2.90 14.26 -2.44
C SER A 175 4.28 13.99 -3.06
N ASN A 176 5.34 14.67 -2.60
CA ASN A 176 6.69 14.52 -3.13
C ASN A 176 7.28 13.16 -2.74
N LEU A 177 7.66 12.36 -3.72
CA LEU A 177 8.23 11.02 -3.52
C LEU A 177 9.59 11.03 -2.81
N SER A 178 10.38 12.10 -2.96
CA SER A 178 11.68 12.22 -2.29
C SER A 178 11.57 12.51 -0.79
N ARG A 179 10.43 13.05 -0.35
CA ARG A 179 10.11 13.23 1.07
C ARG A 179 9.49 11.93 1.57
N GLY A 180 10.28 11.13 2.28
CA GLY A 180 9.84 9.86 2.86
C GLY A 180 8.67 9.98 3.83
N PHE A 181 8.27 8.86 4.38
CA PHE A 181 7.32 8.83 5.50
C PHE A 181 8.02 9.28 6.79
N ILE A 182 7.25 9.89 7.69
CA ILE A 182 7.64 9.93 9.11
C ILE A 182 7.20 8.56 9.67
N LEU A 183 8.13 7.62 9.76
CA LEU A 183 7.87 6.30 10.36
C LEU A 183 7.77 6.44 11.88
N LYS A 184 6.95 5.62 12.50
CA LYS A 184 6.70 5.53 13.94
C LYS A 184 7.07 4.17 14.48
#